data_aa2d2516c135690ff95c95967da289bd
#
_entry.id   aa2d2516c135690ff95c95967da289bd
#
_cell.length_a   1.000
_cell.length_b   1.000
_cell.length_c   1.000
_cell.angle_alpha   90.00
_cell.angle_beta   90.00
_cell.angle_gamma   90.00
#
_symmetry.space_group_name_H-M   'P 1'
#
loop_
_entity.id
_entity.type
_entity.pdbx_description
1 polymer ?
#
loop_
_entity_poly.entity_id
_entity_poly.type
_entity_poly.pdbx_seq_one_letter_code
_entity_poly.pdbx_strand_id
1 'polypeptide(L)'
;MFKNNRFETKLAQNRNFRLHLRKNFSNQAMKKYIATLALVFASFFAFSQASCCFVKKDGMQLLASNKTFIKSHALPKPYHHVSKAGGVMVEFKTPDDQMAKGFYIPADKPSEYTLFVFQEWWGLNDHIKREAEHFYSTLGNVNVLAIDMYDGKVATTREDAAKYMGGANPARLEAIIKGAIAYVGPKAKIATVGWCFGGSLSLKASILAGKQAAACVMYYGMPVKEVEQLKLLQTDVLGLFAGKEQFINPTVVKEFEANMKTAGKGIQTKIFDAQHAFANPSNPAYDKAATEEAWNMAINYFKNRLK
;
A
#
# COMPACT_ATOMS: atom_id res chain seq x y z
N MET A 1 63.89 22.26 67.78
CA MET A 1 62.46 21.95 67.71
C MET A 1 61.75 22.87 66.67
N PHE A 2 62.17 22.86 65.44
CA PHE A 2 61.53 23.64 64.32
C PHE A 2 61.91 23.05 62.99
N LYS A 3 61.30 21.89 62.59
CA LYS A 3 61.46 21.39 61.22
C LYS A 3 60.23 20.67 60.61
N ASN A 4 59.06 20.65 61.30
CA ASN A 4 57.92 19.87 60.79
C ASN A 4 56.77 20.66 60.10
N ASN A 5 56.80 22.01 60.11
CA ASN A 5 55.63 22.80 59.62
C ASN A 5 55.65 23.12 58.14
N ARG A 6 56.76 22.88 57.41
CA ARG A 6 56.85 23.18 55.97
C ARG A 6 56.44 22.01 55.07
N PHE A 7 56.41 20.77 55.63
CA PHE A 7 56.07 19.61 54.86
C PHE A 7 54.55 19.37 54.80
N GLU A 8 53.88 19.65 55.87
CA GLU A 8 52.40 19.52 55.98
C GLU A 8 51.67 20.52 55.15
N THR A 9 52.13 21.80 55.07
CA THR A 9 51.51 22.84 54.20
C THR A 9 51.65 22.54 52.72
N LYS A 10 52.74 21.94 52.26
CA LYS A 10 52.90 21.54 50.84
C LYS A 10 52.02 20.33 50.42
N LEU A 11 51.78 19.42 51.37
CA LEU A 11 50.88 18.29 51.14
C LEU A 11 49.42 18.70 51.08
N ALA A 12 48.99 19.65 51.92
CA ALA A 12 47.63 20.19 51.90
C ALA A 12 47.35 21.02 50.65
N GLN A 13 48.29 21.85 50.17
CA GLN A 13 48.14 22.57 48.90
C GLN A 13 48.08 21.65 47.70
N ASN A 14 48.84 20.53 47.68
CA ASN A 14 48.83 19.59 46.57
C ASN A 14 47.56 18.73 46.54
N ARG A 15 46.94 18.45 47.70
CA ARG A 15 45.63 17.75 47.76
C ARG A 15 44.51 18.64 47.26
N ASN A 16 44.47 19.91 47.60
CA ASN A 16 43.43 20.83 47.14
C ASN A 16 43.55 21.14 45.64
N PHE A 17 44.78 21.23 45.10
CA PHE A 17 45.00 21.38 43.68
C PHE A 17 44.56 20.17 42.85
N ARG A 18 44.83 18.94 43.35
CA ARG A 18 44.35 17.69 42.70
C ARG A 18 42.85 17.51 42.78
N LEU A 19 42.18 17.95 43.82
CA LEU A 19 40.72 17.92 43.97
C LEU A 19 40.04 18.93 43.05
N HIS A 20 40.67 20.11 42.85
CA HIS A 20 40.11 21.14 41.94
C HIS A 20 40.26 20.73 40.45
N LEU A 21 41.36 20.10 40.09
CA LEU A 21 41.56 19.55 38.73
C LEU A 21 40.61 18.38 38.45
N ARG A 22 40.37 17.47 39.40
CA ARG A 22 39.40 16.37 39.22
C ARG A 22 37.97 16.86 39.04
N LYS A 23 37.53 17.88 39.80
CA LYS A 23 36.19 18.45 39.67
C LYS A 23 35.98 19.17 38.31
N ASN A 24 36.99 19.88 37.83
CA ASN A 24 36.90 20.58 36.54
C ASN A 24 36.97 19.63 35.35
N PHE A 25 37.77 18.53 35.45
CA PHE A 25 37.83 17.52 34.39
C PHE A 25 36.55 16.69 34.29
N SER A 26 35.89 16.38 35.43
CA SER A 26 34.62 15.64 35.40
C SER A 26 33.50 16.47 34.83
N ASN A 27 33.45 17.78 35.08
CA ASN A 27 32.40 18.67 34.55
C ASN A 27 32.55 18.96 33.05
N GLN A 28 33.78 19.02 32.55
CA GLN A 28 33.99 19.18 31.09
C GLN A 28 33.72 17.88 30.30
N ALA A 29 34.11 16.73 30.83
CA ALA A 29 33.80 15.44 30.24
C ALA A 29 32.28 15.20 30.24
N MET A 30 31.59 15.45 31.36
CA MET A 30 30.15 15.27 31.47
C MET A 30 29.37 16.22 30.54
N LYS A 31 29.80 17.48 30.38
CA LYS A 31 29.20 18.41 29.42
C LYS A 31 29.38 17.95 27.96
N LYS A 32 30.53 17.36 27.59
CA LYS A 32 30.76 16.77 26.25
C LYS A 32 29.89 15.54 26.03
N TYR A 33 29.73 14.66 27.01
CA TYR A 33 28.85 13.48 26.88
C TYR A 33 27.36 13.86 26.78
N ILE A 34 26.91 14.89 27.54
CA ILE A 34 25.54 15.39 27.46
C ILE A 34 25.29 16.04 26.08
N ALA A 35 26.24 16.82 25.54
CA ALA A 35 26.12 17.42 24.20
C ALA A 35 26.14 16.36 23.08
N THR A 36 26.94 15.30 23.22
CA THR A 36 26.97 14.19 22.26
C THR A 36 25.69 13.33 22.32
N LEU A 37 25.15 13.11 23.53
CA LEU A 37 23.87 12.41 23.71
C LEU A 37 22.71 13.22 23.13
N ALA A 38 22.70 14.54 23.30
CA ALA A 38 21.66 15.41 22.72
C ALA A 38 21.71 15.45 21.20
N LEU A 39 22.90 15.39 20.57
CA LEU A 39 23.08 15.30 19.12
C LEU A 39 22.66 13.94 18.55
N VAL A 40 22.87 12.83 19.28
CA VAL A 40 22.41 11.48 18.90
C VAL A 40 20.90 11.37 19.02
N PHE A 41 20.27 11.96 20.06
CA PHE A 41 18.81 12.00 20.19
C PHE A 41 18.16 12.91 19.13
N ALA A 42 18.79 14.02 18.75
CA ALA A 42 18.29 14.88 17.67
C ALA A 42 18.34 14.18 16.28
N SER A 43 19.32 13.31 16.03
CA SER A 43 19.38 12.52 14.80
C SER A 43 18.35 11.38 14.75
N PHE A 44 17.88 10.86 15.88
CA PHE A 44 16.79 9.88 15.90
C PHE A 44 15.40 10.50 15.66
N PHE A 45 15.20 11.79 15.99
CA PHE A 45 13.94 12.48 15.69
C PHE A 45 13.82 12.93 14.22
N ALA A 46 14.93 13.03 13.48
CA ALA A 46 14.90 13.42 12.06
C ALA A 46 14.49 12.30 11.10
N PHE A 47 14.47 11.02 11.54
CA PHE A 47 14.05 9.88 10.70
C PHE A 47 12.55 9.56 10.79
N SER A 48 11.78 10.27 11.63
CA SER A 48 10.35 10.04 11.82
C SER A 48 9.45 10.81 10.84
N GLN A 49 10.00 11.63 9.93
CA GLN A 49 9.18 12.47 9.03
C GLN A 49 9.00 11.93 7.60
N ALA A 50 9.48 10.73 7.29
CA ALA A 50 9.30 10.13 5.96
C ALA A 50 7.95 9.39 5.76
N SER A 51 7.02 9.45 6.75
CA SER A 51 5.77 8.66 6.72
C SER A 51 4.51 9.46 6.35
N CYS A 52 4.62 10.69 5.85
CA CYS A 52 3.45 11.55 5.62
C CYS A 52 2.90 11.55 4.18
N CYS A 53 3.35 10.66 3.27
CA CYS A 53 2.98 10.80 1.86
C CYS A 53 1.60 10.26 1.46
N PHE A 54 0.91 9.47 2.29
CA PHE A 54 -0.35 8.81 1.91
C PHE A 54 -1.62 9.31 2.61
N VAL A 55 -1.53 10.27 3.51
CA VAL A 55 -2.68 10.75 4.30
C VAL A 55 -3.70 11.55 3.47
N LYS A 56 -3.34 11.97 2.26
CA LYS A 56 -4.24 12.73 1.37
C LYS A 56 -5.19 11.76 0.63
N LYS A 57 -6.48 12.12 0.59
CA LYS A 57 -7.47 11.41 -0.24
C LYS A 57 -6.98 11.32 -1.68
N ASP A 58 -7.12 10.15 -2.29
CA ASP A 58 -6.79 9.97 -3.70
C ASP A 58 -7.89 10.49 -4.62
N GLY A 59 -7.60 10.51 -5.94
CA GLY A 59 -8.54 10.99 -6.93
C GLY A 59 -9.85 10.18 -6.97
N MET A 60 -9.81 8.86 -6.69
CA MET A 60 -11.03 8.03 -6.63
C MET A 60 -11.90 8.41 -5.44
N GLN A 61 -11.32 8.62 -4.26
CA GLN A 61 -12.07 9.06 -3.08
C GLN A 61 -12.74 10.44 -3.28
N LEU A 62 -12.10 11.33 -4.04
CA LEU A 62 -12.69 12.62 -4.40
C LEU A 62 -13.91 12.47 -5.34
N LEU A 63 -13.90 11.45 -6.22
CA LEU A 63 -15.02 11.15 -7.11
C LEU A 63 -16.26 10.65 -6.36
N ALA A 64 -16.13 10.17 -5.12
CA ALA A 64 -17.25 9.70 -4.31
C ALA A 64 -18.34 10.77 -4.05
N SER A 65 -18.02 12.05 -4.15
CA SER A 65 -18.99 13.15 -4.05
C SER A 65 -19.55 13.60 -5.41
N ASN A 66 -19.05 13.07 -6.52
CA ASN A 66 -19.49 13.47 -7.85
C ASN A 66 -20.77 12.73 -8.27
N LYS A 67 -21.86 13.47 -8.45
CA LYS A 67 -23.18 12.90 -8.80
C LYS A 67 -23.17 12.12 -10.11
N THR A 68 -22.42 12.56 -11.12
CA THR A 68 -22.31 11.88 -12.41
C THR A 68 -21.57 10.54 -12.24
N PHE A 69 -20.46 10.55 -11.48
CA PHE A 69 -19.74 9.33 -11.14
C PHE A 69 -20.64 8.32 -10.41
N ILE A 70 -21.35 8.76 -9.36
CA ILE A 70 -22.28 7.92 -8.60
C ILE A 70 -23.35 7.32 -9.51
N LYS A 71 -23.96 8.15 -10.37
CA LYS A 71 -25.04 7.72 -11.27
C LYS A 71 -24.58 6.72 -12.34
N SER A 72 -23.33 6.80 -12.80
CA SER A 72 -22.78 5.89 -13.82
C SER A 72 -22.51 4.47 -13.31
N HIS A 73 -22.54 4.25 -11.99
CA HIS A 73 -22.31 2.94 -11.39
C HIS A 73 -23.64 2.26 -11.06
N ALA A 74 -23.98 1.21 -11.79
CA ALA A 74 -25.12 0.38 -11.47
C ALA A 74 -24.83 -0.51 -10.27
N LEU A 75 -25.88 -0.83 -9.49
CA LEU A 75 -25.79 -1.81 -8.41
C LEU A 75 -25.39 -3.18 -8.97
N PRO A 76 -24.44 -3.89 -8.32
CA PRO A 76 -24.13 -5.26 -8.68
C PRO A 76 -25.37 -6.15 -8.54
N LYS A 77 -25.55 -7.08 -9.48
CA LYS A 77 -26.59 -8.10 -9.34
C LYS A 77 -26.32 -8.93 -8.09
N PRO A 78 -27.35 -9.30 -7.30
CA PRO A 78 -27.17 -10.19 -6.16
C PRO A 78 -26.46 -11.50 -6.60
N TYR A 79 -25.41 -11.86 -5.86
CA TYR A 79 -24.63 -13.07 -6.08
C TYR A 79 -24.10 -13.56 -4.75
N HIS A 80 -24.13 -14.87 -4.54
CA HIS A 80 -23.53 -15.52 -3.38
C HIS A 80 -22.41 -16.44 -3.84
N HIS A 81 -21.21 -16.22 -3.31
CA HIS A 81 -20.02 -17.01 -3.63
C HIS A 81 -19.80 -18.11 -2.58
N VAL A 82 -19.75 -19.34 -3.06
CA VAL A 82 -19.27 -20.48 -2.29
C VAL A 82 -17.96 -20.93 -2.91
N SER A 83 -16.89 -20.81 -2.15
CA SER A 83 -15.56 -21.17 -2.65
C SER A 83 -15.45 -22.67 -2.95
N LYS A 84 -14.95 -22.99 -4.13
CA LYS A 84 -14.60 -24.36 -4.53
C LYS A 84 -13.11 -24.65 -4.31
N ALA A 85 -12.30 -23.62 -4.14
CA ALA A 85 -10.87 -23.68 -3.92
C ALA A 85 -10.49 -23.63 -2.41
N GLY A 86 -11.44 -23.78 -1.50
CA GLY A 86 -11.19 -23.76 -0.06
C GLY A 86 -10.86 -22.37 0.50
N GLY A 87 -11.26 -21.30 -0.19
CA GLY A 87 -11.07 -19.94 0.27
C GLY A 87 -11.86 -19.65 1.55
N VAL A 88 -11.21 -18.97 2.50
CA VAL A 88 -11.76 -18.63 3.82
C VAL A 88 -11.50 -17.17 4.18
N MET A 89 -12.36 -16.62 5.03
CA MET A 89 -12.08 -15.31 5.62
C MET A 89 -11.00 -15.45 6.70
N VAL A 90 -9.99 -14.60 6.61
CA VAL A 90 -8.89 -14.50 7.59
C VAL A 90 -8.85 -13.13 8.22
N GLU A 91 -8.24 -13.03 9.39
CA GLU A 91 -7.96 -11.78 10.08
C GLU A 91 -6.45 -11.61 10.27
N PHE A 92 -5.96 -10.38 10.18
CA PHE A 92 -4.55 -10.07 10.38
C PHE A 92 -4.37 -8.70 11.06
N LYS A 93 -3.30 -8.58 11.85
CA LYS A 93 -2.94 -7.34 12.53
C LYS A 93 -2.46 -6.28 11.54
N THR A 94 -2.77 -5.04 11.84
CA THR A 94 -2.31 -3.86 11.09
C THR A 94 -1.43 -2.97 11.99
N PRO A 95 -0.54 -2.12 11.43
CA PRO A 95 0.36 -1.28 12.20
C PRO A 95 -0.31 -0.22 13.08
N ASP A 96 -1.59 0.01 12.92
CA ASP A 96 -2.42 0.91 13.76
C ASP A 96 -3.12 0.17 14.90
N ASP A 97 -2.60 -1.00 15.30
CA ASP A 97 -3.09 -1.88 16.37
C ASP A 97 -4.54 -2.37 16.19
N GLN A 98 -5.06 -2.30 14.98
CA GLN A 98 -6.36 -2.85 14.63
C GLN A 98 -6.24 -4.20 13.91
N MET A 99 -7.37 -4.88 13.74
CA MET A 99 -7.48 -6.06 12.88
C MET A 99 -8.03 -5.65 11.51
N ALA A 100 -7.53 -6.29 10.48
CA ALA A 100 -8.11 -6.24 9.14
C ALA A 100 -8.49 -7.64 8.69
N LYS A 101 -9.28 -7.73 7.61
CA LYS A 101 -9.83 -8.99 7.10
C LYS A 101 -9.50 -9.16 5.63
N GLY A 102 -9.56 -10.39 5.16
CA GLY A 102 -9.45 -10.73 3.75
C GLY A 102 -9.99 -12.12 3.46
N PHE A 103 -10.33 -12.37 2.22
CA PHE A 103 -10.64 -13.69 1.72
C PHE A 103 -9.37 -14.32 1.16
N TYR A 104 -8.90 -15.39 1.78
CA TYR A 104 -7.62 -16.03 1.48
C TYR A 104 -7.82 -17.42 0.89
N ILE A 105 -7.10 -17.67 -0.20
CA ILE A 105 -7.02 -18.97 -0.85
C ILE A 105 -5.54 -19.35 -0.85
N PRO A 106 -5.13 -20.35 -0.03
CA PRO A 106 -3.75 -20.81 -0.03
C PRO A 106 -3.43 -21.56 -1.32
N ALA A 107 -2.20 -21.46 -1.81
CA ALA A 107 -1.71 -22.27 -2.92
C ALA A 107 -1.73 -23.78 -2.55
N ASP A 108 -1.96 -24.63 -3.54
CA ASP A 108 -1.98 -26.10 -3.34
C ASP A 108 -0.64 -26.66 -2.85
N LYS A 109 0.45 -26.00 -3.20
CA LYS A 109 1.82 -26.31 -2.77
C LYS A 109 2.47 -25.06 -2.18
N PRO A 110 3.48 -25.20 -1.30
CA PRO A 110 4.21 -24.05 -0.78
C PRO A 110 4.63 -23.10 -1.91
N SER A 111 4.23 -21.82 -1.81
CA SER A 111 4.50 -20.80 -2.79
C SER A 111 4.90 -19.50 -2.12
N GLU A 112 5.94 -18.85 -2.63
CA GLU A 112 6.33 -17.50 -2.24
C GLU A 112 5.46 -16.43 -2.93
N TYR A 113 4.69 -16.79 -3.96
CA TYR A 113 3.88 -15.84 -4.70
C TYR A 113 2.52 -15.64 -4.05
N THR A 114 2.12 -14.39 -3.90
CA THR A 114 0.79 -14.02 -3.41
C THR A 114 0.21 -12.92 -4.29
N LEU A 115 -1.01 -13.14 -4.79
CA LEU A 115 -1.78 -12.12 -5.49
C LEU A 115 -2.70 -11.41 -4.50
N PHE A 116 -2.54 -10.10 -4.35
CA PHE A 116 -3.48 -9.23 -3.66
C PHE A 116 -4.56 -8.76 -4.63
N VAL A 117 -5.82 -8.97 -4.27
CA VAL A 117 -7.00 -8.57 -5.05
C VAL A 117 -7.73 -7.45 -4.32
N PHE A 118 -7.92 -6.31 -4.99
CA PHE A 118 -8.56 -5.14 -4.42
C PHE A 118 -9.95 -4.92 -4.99
N GLN A 119 -10.90 -4.74 -4.09
CA GLN A 119 -12.30 -4.50 -4.34
C GLN A 119 -12.57 -3.21 -5.10
N GLU A 120 -13.66 -3.17 -5.84
CA GLU A 120 -14.26 -1.92 -6.31
C GLU A 120 -14.82 -1.10 -5.13
N TRP A 121 -15.48 -0.01 -5.40
CA TRP A 121 -16.09 0.86 -4.36
C TRP A 121 -17.23 0.21 -3.57
N TRP A 122 -17.67 -1.00 -3.98
CA TRP A 122 -18.74 -1.74 -3.30
C TRP A 122 -18.31 -2.48 -2.02
N GLY A 123 -17.03 -2.61 -1.76
CA GLY A 123 -16.49 -3.44 -0.68
C GLY A 123 -16.13 -4.86 -1.12
N LEU A 124 -15.59 -5.67 -0.19
CA LEU A 124 -15.23 -7.06 -0.44
C LEU A 124 -16.50 -7.92 -0.53
N ASN A 125 -17.24 -7.77 -1.62
CA ASN A 125 -18.44 -8.54 -1.91
C ASN A 125 -18.12 -9.91 -2.55
N ASP A 126 -19.14 -10.70 -2.75
CA ASP A 126 -18.99 -12.06 -3.30
C ASP A 126 -18.57 -12.09 -4.77
N HIS A 127 -18.77 -11.02 -5.53
CA HIS A 127 -18.20 -10.88 -6.88
C HIS A 127 -16.68 -10.81 -6.83
N ILE A 128 -16.10 -10.04 -5.91
CA ILE A 128 -14.64 -9.93 -5.76
C ILE A 128 -14.03 -11.24 -5.27
N LYS A 129 -14.68 -11.95 -4.37
CA LYS A 129 -14.25 -13.30 -3.94
C LYS A 129 -14.24 -14.29 -5.11
N ARG A 130 -15.24 -14.24 -5.99
CA ARG A 130 -15.28 -15.02 -7.23
C ARG A 130 -14.11 -14.68 -8.17
N GLU A 131 -13.83 -13.40 -8.38
CA GLU A 131 -12.70 -12.99 -9.22
C GLU A 131 -11.35 -13.44 -8.60
N ALA A 132 -11.21 -13.37 -7.27
CA ALA A 132 -10.04 -13.90 -6.57
C ALA A 132 -9.85 -15.41 -6.83
N GLU A 133 -10.93 -16.20 -6.76
CA GLU A 133 -10.89 -17.62 -7.07
C GLU A 133 -10.65 -17.92 -8.55
N HIS A 134 -11.12 -17.05 -9.45
CA HIS A 134 -10.83 -17.15 -10.88
C HIS A 134 -9.34 -16.93 -11.17
N PHE A 135 -8.71 -15.92 -10.56
CA PHE A 135 -7.24 -15.74 -10.64
C PHE A 135 -6.50 -16.95 -10.07
N TYR A 136 -6.88 -17.42 -8.89
CA TYR A 136 -6.30 -18.61 -8.27
C TYR A 136 -6.29 -19.80 -9.22
N SER A 137 -7.45 -20.13 -9.79
CA SER A 137 -7.62 -21.29 -10.69
C SER A 137 -6.80 -21.14 -11.99
N THR A 138 -6.61 -19.90 -12.47
CA THR A 138 -5.96 -19.63 -13.76
C THR A 138 -4.43 -19.49 -13.64
N LEU A 139 -3.94 -18.95 -12.53
CA LEU A 139 -2.51 -18.74 -12.32
C LEU A 139 -1.79 -19.99 -11.82
N GLY A 140 -2.50 -20.91 -11.18
CA GLY A 140 -1.94 -22.12 -10.62
C GLY A 140 -1.38 -21.89 -9.22
N ASN A 141 -0.14 -22.31 -8.92
CA ASN A 141 0.42 -22.32 -7.58
C ASN A 141 0.75 -20.93 -7.00
N VAL A 142 -0.28 -20.10 -6.78
CA VAL A 142 -0.19 -18.74 -6.23
C VAL A 142 -1.20 -18.60 -5.09
N ASN A 143 -0.77 -18.09 -3.93
CA ASN A 143 -1.70 -17.69 -2.89
C ASN A 143 -2.52 -16.49 -3.38
N VAL A 144 -3.79 -16.40 -3.01
CA VAL A 144 -4.61 -15.23 -3.34
C VAL A 144 -5.24 -14.66 -2.07
N LEU A 145 -5.10 -13.35 -1.87
CA LEU A 145 -5.70 -12.63 -0.76
C LEU A 145 -6.53 -11.45 -1.30
N ALA A 146 -7.85 -11.59 -1.29
CA ALA A 146 -8.75 -10.47 -1.55
C ALA A 146 -8.93 -9.68 -0.25
N ILE A 147 -8.44 -8.44 -0.24
CA ILE A 147 -8.30 -7.63 0.97
C ILE A 147 -9.56 -6.80 1.18
N ASP A 148 -10.10 -6.82 2.39
CA ASP A 148 -11.22 -5.96 2.79
C ASP A 148 -10.70 -4.57 3.18
N MET A 149 -10.99 -3.59 2.32
CA MET A 149 -10.53 -2.23 2.50
C MET A 149 -11.53 -1.34 3.27
N TYR A 150 -12.65 -1.93 3.74
CA TYR A 150 -13.72 -1.18 4.44
C TYR A 150 -14.09 -1.75 5.81
N ASP A 151 -13.21 -2.56 6.42
CA ASP A 151 -13.42 -3.12 7.76
C ASP A 151 -14.76 -3.86 7.90
N GLY A 152 -15.09 -4.73 6.94
CA GLY A 152 -16.29 -5.57 6.92
C GLY A 152 -17.52 -4.94 6.25
N LYS A 153 -17.42 -3.71 5.75
CA LYS A 153 -18.57 -3.04 5.12
C LYS A 153 -18.68 -3.40 3.65
N VAL A 154 -19.88 -3.81 3.25
CA VAL A 154 -20.25 -4.03 1.84
C VAL A 154 -21.44 -3.13 1.52
N ALA A 155 -21.30 -2.32 0.47
CA ALA A 155 -22.34 -1.41 0.07
C ALA A 155 -23.45 -2.14 -0.69
N THR A 156 -24.71 -1.84 -0.31
CA THR A 156 -25.92 -2.35 -0.94
C THR A 156 -26.66 -1.27 -1.72
N THR A 157 -26.23 -0.01 -1.58
CA THR A 157 -26.72 1.15 -2.32
C THR A 157 -25.55 1.95 -2.91
N ARG A 158 -25.81 2.82 -3.90
CA ARG A 158 -24.79 3.74 -4.43
C ARG A 158 -24.36 4.76 -3.39
N GLU A 159 -25.28 5.17 -2.55
CA GLU A 159 -25.08 6.12 -1.45
C GLU A 159 -24.11 5.54 -0.42
N ASP A 160 -24.27 4.26 -0.05
CA ASP A 160 -23.36 3.56 0.85
C ASP A 160 -21.97 3.42 0.21
N ALA A 161 -21.89 3.02 -1.07
CA ALA A 161 -20.62 2.89 -1.78
C ALA A 161 -19.88 4.24 -1.83
N ALA A 162 -20.59 5.33 -2.17
CA ALA A 162 -20.04 6.68 -2.15
C ALA A 162 -19.57 7.09 -0.75
N LYS A 163 -20.36 6.81 0.28
CA LYS A 163 -20.02 7.07 1.68
C LYS A 163 -18.78 6.30 2.12
N TYR A 164 -18.68 5.01 1.79
CA TYR A 164 -17.54 4.18 2.20
C TYR A 164 -16.27 4.59 1.46
N MET A 165 -16.31 4.76 0.15
CA MET A 165 -15.16 5.19 -0.62
C MET A 165 -14.69 6.61 -0.25
N GLY A 166 -15.60 7.57 -0.19
CA GLY A 166 -15.30 8.97 0.14
C GLY A 166 -14.88 9.18 1.59
N GLY A 167 -15.40 8.36 2.50
CA GLY A 167 -15.11 8.40 3.93
C GLY A 167 -13.96 7.49 4.38
N ALA A 168 -13.40 6.68 3.49
CA ALA A 168 -12.28 5.81 3.85
C ALA A 168 -11.08 6.66 4.31
N ASN A 169 -10.55 6.33 5.50
CA ASN A 169 -9.38 7.02 6.03
C ASN A 169 -8.12 6.56 5.28
N PRO A 170 -7.36 7.46 4.60
CA PRO A 170 -6.16 7.07 3.87
C PRO A 170 -5.10 6.36 4.71
N ALA A 171 -4.93 6.76 5.98
CA ALA A 171 -3.99 6.09 6.90
C ALA A 171 -4.47 4.67 7.25
N ARG A 172 -5.79 4.45 7.40
CA ARG A 172 -6.35 3.11 7.63
C ARG A 172 -6.19 2.22 6.40
N LEU A 173 -6.44 2.74 5.20
CA LEU A 173 -6.22 1.99 3.95
C LEU A 173 -4.75 1.56 3.83
N GLU A 174 -3.82 2.45 4.14
CA GLU A 174 -2.38 2.13 4.16
C GLU A 174 -2.05 1.09 5.23
N ALA A 175 -2.60 1.21 6.44
CA ALA A 175 -2.40 0.26 7.53
C ALA A 175 -2.91 -1.14 7.16
N ILE A 176 -4.08 -1.25 6.51
CA ILE A 176 -4.63 -2.52 6.01
C ILE A 176 -3.68 -3.16 5.00
N ILE A 177 -3.19 -2.39 4.01
CA ILE A 177 -2.24 -2.89 3.01
C ILE A 177 -0.94 -3.37 3.67
N LYS A 178 -0.37 -2.59 4.58
CA LYS A 178 0.86 -2.96 5.32
C LYS A 178 0.63 -4.20 6.20
N GLY A 179 -0.53 -4.32 6.83
CA GLY A 179 -0.92 -5.51 7.57
C GLY A 179 -1.00 -6.75 6.68
N ALA A 180 -1.58 -6.64 5.49
CA ALA A 180 -1.63 -7.73 4.51
C ALA A 180 -0.23 -8.14 4.03
N ILE A 181 0.67 -7.18 3.78
CA ILE A 181 2.08 -7.44 3.43
C ILE A 181 2.79 -8.20 4.57
N ALA A 182 2.58 -7.78 5.82
CA ALA A 182 3.16 -8.46 6.98
C ALA A 182 2.57 -9.87 7.17
N TYR A 183 1.27 -10.05 6.93
CA TYR A 183 0.56 -11.33 7.04
C TYR A 183 1.11 -12.40 6.10
N VAL A 184 1.41 -12.05 4.85
CA VAL A 184 1.97 -13.01 3.89
C VAL A 184 3.47 -13.26 4.08
N GLY A 185 4.11 -12.48 4.96
CA GLY A 185 5.49 -12.68 5.40
C GLY A 185 6.55 -12.02 4.51
N PRO A 186 7.79 -11.90 5.02
CA PRO A 186 8.84 -11.09 4.40
C PRO A 186 9.44 -11.70 3.12
N LYS A 187 9.21 -12.98 2.87
CA LYS A 187 9.70 -13.68 1.67
C LYS A 187 8.69 -13.65 0.51
N ALA A 188 7.46 -13.22 0.78
CA ALA A 188 6.41 -13.20 -0.23
C ALA A 188 6.77 -12.26 -1.39
N LYS A 189 6.54 -12.73 -2.61
CA LYS A 189 6.56 -11.96 -3.85
C LYS A 189 5.13 -11.59 -4.19
N ILE A 190 4.82 -10.30 -4.09
CA ILE A 190 3.46 -9.80 -4.09
C ILE A 190 3.10 -9.24 -5.47
N ALA A 191 2.13 -9.86 -6.10
CA ALA A 191 1.42 -9.29 -7.24
C ALA A 191 0.15 -8.57 -6.76
N THR A 192 -0.30 -7.56 -7.49
CA THR A 192 -1.50 -6.81 -7.13
C THR A 192 -2.42 -6.64 -8.33
N VAL A 193 -3.73 -6.71 -8.09
CA VAL A 193 -4.78 -6.42 -9.07
C VAL A 193 -5.98 -5.76 -8.40
N GLY A 194 -6.65 -4.88 -9.11
CA GLY A 194 -7.89 -4.28 -8.64
C GLY A 194 -8.58 -3.46 -9.71
N TRP A 195 -9.86 -3.16 -9.47
CA TRP A 195 -10.73 -2.47 -10.41
C TRP A 195 -11.28 -1.18 -9.80
N CYS A 196 -11.39 -0.12 -10.57
CA CYS A 196 -11.94 1.15 -10.13
C CYS A 196 -11.15 1.69 -8.91
N PHE A 197 -11.78 1.86 -7.76
CA PHE A 197 -11.11 2.18 -6.50
C PHE A 197 -9.98 1.19 -6.17
N GLY A 198 -10.24 -0.10 -6.38
CA GLY A 198 -9.23 -1.16 -6.21
C GLY A 198 -8.07 -1.06 -7.19
N GLY A 199 -8.26 -0.52 -8.39
CA GLY A 199 -7.17 -0.25 -9.33
C GLY A 199 -6.17 0.77 -8.78
N SER A 200 -6.65 1.82 -8.13
CA SER A 200 -5.82 2.78 -7.41
C SER A 200 -5.11 2.14 -6.22
N LEU A 201 -5.82 1.28 -5.48
CA LEU A 201 -5.25 0.55 -4.33
C LEU A 201 -4.20 -0.48 -4.76
N SER A 202 -4.37 -1.13 -5.92
CA SER A 202 -3.38 -2.03 -6.51
C SER A 202 -2.03 -1.33 -6.74
N LEU A 203 -2.05 -0.14 -7.35
CA LEU A 203 -0.84 0.65 -7.55
C LEU A 203 -0.21 1.08 -6.21
N LYS A 204 -1.01 1.56 -5.26
CA LYS A 204 -0.54 1.92 -3.92
C LYS A 204 0.07 0.75 -3.17
N ALA A 205 -0.56 -0.42 -3.24
CA ALA A 205 -0.06 -1.63 -2.60
C ALA A 205 1.27 -2.09 -3.22
N SER A 206 1.44 -2.00 -4.53
CA SER A 206 2.72 -2.26 -5.19
C SER A 206 3.82 -1.30 -4.74
N ILE A 207 3.50 -0.02 -4.56
CA ILE A 207 4.45 0.97 -4.01
C ILE A 207 4.84 0.57 -2.58
N LEU A 208 3.86 0.24 -1.73
CA LEU A 208 4.08 -0.12 -0.32
C LEU A 208 4.79 -1.47 -0.14
N ALA A 209 4.60 -2.41 -1.05
CA ALA A 209 5.27 -3.70 -1.03
C ALA A 209 6.79 -3.57 -1.31
N GLY A 210 7.25 -2.48 -1.92
CA GLY A 210 8.66 -2.21 -2.14
C GLY A 210 9.34 -3.39 -2.85
N LYS A 211 10.40 -3.95 -2.28
CA LYS A 211 11.17 -5.06 -2.88
C LYS A 211 10.37 -6.37 -3.01
N GLN A 212 9.25 -6.52 -2.31
CA GLN A 212 8.36 -7.67 -2.45
C GLN A 212 7.42 -7.55 -3.66
N ALA A 213 7.28 -6.36 -4.26
CA ALA A 213 6.43 -6.16 -5.42
C ALA A 213 6.97 -6.91 -6.64
N ALA A 214 6.17 -7.85 -7.15
CA ALA A 214 6.50 -8.68 -8.31
C ALA A 214 5.74 -8.27 -9.57
N ALA A 215 4.50 -7.79 -9.44
CA ALA A 215 3.65 -7.39 -10.56
C ALA A 215 2.56 -6.42 -10.08
N CYS A 216 2.15 -5.49 -10.94
CA CYS A 216 1.04 -4.57 -10.67
C CYS A 216 0.11 -4.48 -11.87
N VAL A 217 -1.16 -4.83 -11.68
CA VAL A 217 -2.22 -4.66 -12.68
C VAL A 217 -3.30 -3.75 -12.12
N MET A 218 -3.65 -2.71 -12.85
CA MET A 218 -4.75 -1.83 -12.48
C MET A 218 -5.77 -1.69 -13.61
N TYR A 219 -7.03 -1.94 -13.29
CA TYR A 219 -8.16 -1.72 -14.20
C TYR A 219 -8.83 -0.39 -13.86
N TYR A 220 -8.87 0.52 -14.82
CA TYR A 220 -9.56 1.82 -14.76
C TYR A 220 -9.56 2.51 -13.39
N GLY A 221 -8.45 2.40 -12.66
CA GLY A 221 -8.23 3.10 -11.40
C GLY A 221 -7.54 4.44 -11.62
N MET A 222 -7.80 5.41 -10.74
CA MET A 222 -7.10 6.69 -10.77
C MET A 222 -5.63 6.48 -10.41
N PRO A 223 -4.67 6.87 -11.27
CA PRO A 223 -3.26 6.71 -11.00
C PRO A 223 -2.75 7.66 -9.90
N VAL A 224 -1.65 7.28 -9.27
CA VAL A 224 -0.83 8.18 -8.45
C VAL A 224 -0.19 9.23 -9.36
N LYS A 225 -0.33 10.51 -9.01
CA LYS A 225 0.20 11.64 -9.80
C LYS A 225 1.59 12.06 -9.38
N GLU A 226 1.92 11.86 -8.11
CA GLU A 226 3.18 12.31 -7.50
C GLU A 226 4.34 11.43 -7.98
N VAL A 227 5.22 12.01 -8.82
CA VAL A 227 6.39 11.32 -9.38
C VAL A 227 7.29 10.73 -8.28
N GLU A 228 7.44 11.43 -7.15
CA GLU A 228 8.26 10.95 -6.04
C GLU A 228 7.70 9.66 -5.40
N GLN A 229 6.39 9.49 -5.40
CA GLN A 229 5.78 8.22 -4.96
C GLN A 229 6.01 7.11 -5.99
N LEU A 230 5.86 7.43 -7.28
CA LEU A 230 6.10 6.46 -8.36
C LEU A 230 7.55 5.98 -8.39
N LYS A 231 8.53 6.80 -8.01
CA LYS A 231 9.94 6.37 -7.86
C LYS A 231 10.15 5.22 -6.88
N LEU A 232 9.24 5.04 -5.93
CA LEU A 232 9.31 3.94 -4.93
C LEU A 232 8.89 2.59 -5.49
N LEU A 233 8.20 2.53 -6.64
CA LEU A 233 7.85 1.27 -7.30
C LEU A 233 9.09 0.41 -7.56
N GLN A 234 8.97 -0.89 -7.34
CA GLN A 234 10.03 -1.87 -7.62
C GLN A 234 9.63 -2.87 -8.72
N THR A 235 8.48 -2.68 -9.34
CA THR A 235 7.98 -3.43 -10.50
C THR A 235 7.44 -2.47 -11.54
N ASP A 236 7.24 -2.95 -12.76
CA ASP A 236 6.46 -2.24 -13.79
C ASP A 236 4.94 -2.36 -13.53
N VAL A 237 4.15 -1.65 -14.30
CA VAL A 237 2.69 -1.61 -14.18
C VAL A 237 2.04 -1.98 -15.50
N LEU A 238 1.00 -2.82 -15.45
CA LEU A 238 0.03 -2.99 -16.52
C LEU A 238 -1.23 -2.20 -16.18
N GLY A 239 -1.52 -1.15 -16.96
CA GLY A 239 -2.71 -0.31 -16.84
C GLY A 239 -3.73 -0.62 -17.92
N LEU A 240 -4.95 -1.01 -17.55
CA LEU A 240 -6.06 -1.39 -18.44
C LEU A 240 -7.19 -0.37 -18.27
N PHE A 241 -7.35 0.53 -19.21
CA PHE A 241 -8.20 1.72 -19.08
C PHE A 241 -9.36 1.73 -20.06
N ALA A 242 -10.40 2.49 -19.71
CA ALA A 242 -11.59 2.70 -20.53
C ALA A 242 -11.45 4.02 -21.32
N GLY A 243 -11.65 3.99 -22.62
CA GLY A 243 -11.51 5.17 -23.49
C GLY A 243 -12.74 6.08 -23.51
N LYS A 244 -13.92 5.51 -23.24
CA LYS A 244 -15.20 6.24 -23.15
C LYS A 244 -15.52 6.70 -21.74
N GLU A 245 -14.49 7.05 -20.97
CA GLU A 245 -14.61 7.47 -19.57
C GLU A 245 -14.36 8.98 -19.42
N GLN A 246 -15.15 9.62 -18.57
CA GLN A 246 -15.06 11.05 -18.32
C GLN A 246 -13.92 11.41 -17.35
N PHE A 247 -13.67 10.59 -16.32
CA PHE A 247 -12.80 10.95 -15.18
C PHE A 247 -11.38 10.42 -15.34
N ILE A 248 -11.23 9.13 -15.64
CA ILE A 248 -9.93 8.49 -15.88
C ILE A 248 -9.76 8.31 -17.40
N ASN A 249 -9.90 9.42 -18.10
CA ASN A 249 -9.91 9.49 -19.56
C ASN A 249 -8.50 9.32 -20.16
N PRO A 250 -8.37 9.22 -21.49
CA PRO A 250 -7.07 9.05 -22.15
C PRO A 250 -6.03 10.13 -21.83
N THR A 251 -6.44 11.35 -21.45
CA THR A 251 -5.51 12.41 -21.02
C THR A 251 -4.87 12.08 -19.69
N VAL A 252 -5.67 11.57 -18.73
CA VAL A 252 -5.16 11.10 -17.42
C VAL A 252 -4.20 9.93 -17.60
N VAL A 253 -4.49 9.02 -18.53
CA VAL A 253 -3.60 7.88 -18.82
C VAL A 253 -2.26 8.36 -19.40
N LYS A 254 -2.28 9.30 -20.36
CA LYS A 254 -1.05 9.91 -20.93
C LYS A 254 -0.22 10.64 -19.86
N GLU A 255 -0.88 11.37 -18.95
CA GLU A 255 -0.20 12.00 -17.81
C GLU A 255 0.48 10.95 -16.94
N PHE A 256 -0.20 9.84 -16.65
CA PHE A 256 0.37 8.73 -15.87
C PHE A 256 1.58 8.11 -16.57
N GLU A 257 1.51 7.84 -17.88
CA GLU A 257 2.65 7.34 -18.66
C GLU A 257 3.86 8.28 -18.60
N ALA A 258 3.62 9.59 -18.73
CA ALA A 258 4.66 10.60 -18.63
C ALA A 258 5.29 10.65 -17.22
N ASN A 259 4.47 10.55 -16.16
CA ASN A 259 4.93 10.52 -14.78
C ASN A 259 5.73 9.26 -14.46
N MET A 260 5.31 8.09 -14.94
CA MET A 260 6.04 6.82 -14.84
C MET A 260 7.40 6.91 -15.54
N LYS A 261 7.45 7.46 -16.75
CA LYS A 261 8.70 7.71 -17.48
C LYS A 261 9.63 8.64 -16.69
N THR A 262 9.10 9.74 -16.15
CA THR A 262 9.87 10.69 -15.32
C THR A 262 10.38 10.03 -14.04
N ALA A 263 9.60 9.11 -13.45
CA ALA A 263 10.00 8.31 -12.30
C ALA A 263 11.04 7.22 -12.65
N GLY A 264 11.34 6.98 -13.93
CA GLY A 264 12.22 5.92 -14.39
C GLY A 264 11.61 4.51 -14.22
N LYS A 265 10.28 4.40 -14.29
CA LYS A 265 9.53 3.16 -14.09
C LYS A 265 8.85 2.67 -15.37
N GLY A 266 8.83 1.34 -15.53
CA GLY A 266 8.15 0.69 -16.65
C GLY A 266 6.63 0.74 -16.53
N ILE A 267 5.96 0.97 -17.65
CA ILE A 267 4.51 0.89 -17.74
C ILE A 267 4.11 0.36 -19.12
N GLN A 268 3.10 -0.50 -19.12
CA GLN A 268 2.36 -0.89 -20.31
C GLN A 268 0.91 -0.48 -20.10
N THR A 269 0.31 0.24 -21.04
CA THR A 269 -1.10 0.63 -21.00
C THR A 269 -1.86 0.09 -22.19
N LYS A 270 -3.14 -0.19 -21.97
CA LYS A 270 -4.13 -0.45 -23.02
C LYS A 270 -5.38 0.37 -22.71
N ILE A 271 -5.81 1.14 -23.69
CA ILE A 271 -7.08 1.88 -23.62
C ILE A 271 -8.08 1.14 -24.52
N PHE A 272 -9.16 0.65 -23.92
CA PHE A 272 -10.24 -0.05 -24.60
C PHE A 272 -11.32 0.94 -25.05
N ASP A 273 -11.93 0.71 -26.20
CA ASP A 273 -13.09 1.49 -26.67
C ASP A 273 -14.36 1.12 -25.87
N ALA A 274 -14.30 1.24 -24.55
CA ALA A 274 -15.29 0.81 -23.59
C ALA A 274 -15.55 1.89 -22.52
N GLN A 275 -16.63 1.73 -21.76
CA GLN A 275 -16.97 2.59 -20.62
C GLN A 275 -16.28 2.13 -19.33
N HIS A 276 -16.32 2.98 -18.29
CA HIS A 276 -15.89 2.59 -16.93
C HIS A 276 -16.61 1.31 -16.49
N ALA A 277 -15.90 0.45 -15.74
CA ALA A 277 -16.41 -0.84 -15.28
C ALA A 277 -16.72 -1.85 -16.40
N PHE A 278 -16.12 -1.73 -17.58
CA PHE A 278 -16.31 -2.67 -18.69
C PHE A 278 -15.97 -4.12 -18.32
N ALA A 279 -15.07 -4.33 -17.39
CA ALA A 279 -14.67 -5.66 -16.93
C ALA A 279 -15.55 -6.23 -15.78
N ASN A 280 -16.64 -5.56 -15.40
CA ASN A 280 -17.55 -6.03 -14.36
C ASN A 280 -18.81 -6.65 -14.96
N PRO A 281 -19.00 -8.01 -14.95
CA PRO A 281 -20.15 -8.67 -15.55
C PRO A 281 -21.51 -8.31 -14.91
N SER A 282 -21.50 -7.70 -13.71
CA SER A 282 -22.73 -7.24 -13.06
C SER A 282 -23.12 -5.82 -13.45
N ASN A 283 -22.27 -5.09 -14.20
CA ASN A 283 -22.51 -3.72 -14.64
C ASN A 283 -23.12 -3.69 -16.05
N PRO A 284 -24.10 -2.80 -16.34
CA PRO A 284 -24.61 -2.62 -17.69
C PRO A 284 -23.58 -2.17 -18.73
N ALA A 285 -22.46 -1.56 -18.30
CA ALA A 285 -21.34 -1.18 -19.14
C ALA A 285 -20.39 -2.35 -19.46
N TYR A 286 -20.71 -3.57 -19.02
CA TYR A 286 -19.91 -4.75 -19.31
C TYR A 286 -19.71 -4.96 -20.79
N ASP A 287 -18.45 -5.04 -21.21
CA ASP A 287 -18.03 -5.35 -22.56
C ASP A 287 -17.25 -6.67 -22.54
N LYS A 288 -17.86 -7.72 -23.06
CA LYS A 288 -17.30 -9.08 -23.06
C LYS A 288 -15.96 -9.13 -23.79
N ALA A 289 -15.87 -8.54 -24.99
CA ALA A 289 -14.66 -8.61 -25.79
C ALA A 289 -13.50 -7.86 -25.15
N ALA A 290 -13.74 -6.64 -24.66
CA ALA A 290 -12.76 -5.85 -23.93
C ALA A 290 -12.32 -6.56 -22.63
N THR A 291 -13.27 -7.21 -21.93
CA THR A 291 -12.98 -7.96 -20.69
C THR A 291 -12.08 -9.17 -20.95
N GLU A 292 -12.38 -9.97 -21.98
CA GLU A 292 -11.60 -11.14 -22.36
C GLU A 292 -10.18 -10.75 -22.80
N GLU A 293 -10.03 -9.69 -23.60
CA GLU A 293 -8.71 -9.17 -23.98
C GLU A 293 -7.93 -8.67 -22.75
N ALA A 294 -8.56 -7.85 -21.88
CA ALA A 294 -7.95 -7.33 -20.68
C ALA A 294 -7.53 -8.45 -19.70
N TRP A 295 -8.38 -9.48 -19.54
CA TRP A 295 -8.08 -10.67 -18.75
C TRP A 295 -6.85 -11.41 -19.29
N ASN A 296 -6.81 -11.68 -20.57
CA ASN A 296 -5.68 -12.37 -21.20
C ASN A 296 -4.38 -11.57 -21.04
N MET A 297 -4.43 -10.25 -21.19
CA MET A 297 -3.28 -9.38 -20.93
C MET A 297 -2.81 -9.49 -19.47
N ALA A 298 -3.73 -9.42 -18.51
CA ALA A 298 -3.41 -9.51 -17.08
C ALA A 298 -2.82 -10.90 -16.72
N ILE A 299 -3.43 -11.99 -17.21
CA ILE A 299 -2.94 -13.35 -16.95
C ILE A 299 -1.56 -13.57 -17.54
N ASN A 300 -1.33 -13.16 -18.79
CA ASN A 300 -0.02 -13.26 -19.43
C ASN A 300 1.04 -12.44 -18.68
N TYR A 301 0.66 -11.22 -18.24
CA TYR A 301 1.53 -10.36 -17.46
C TYR A 301 1.93 -11.02 -16.13
N PHE A 302 0.98 -11.60 -15.39
CA PHE A 302 1.26 -12.32 -14.16
C PHE A 302 2.08 -13.60 -14.39
N LYS A 303 1.70 -14.44 -15.35
CA LYS A 303 2.44 -15.69 -15.66
C LYS A 303 3.91 -15.44 -16.01
N ASN A 304 4.24 -14.29 -16.57
CA ASN A 304 5.62 -13.93 -16.88
C ASN A 304 6.43 -13.48 -15.66
N ARG A 305 5.78 -13.10 -14.55
CA ARG A 305 6.41 -12.54 -13.34
C ARG A 305 6.30 -13.43 -12.10
N LEU A 306 5.35 -14.35 -12.09
CA LEU A 306 5.08 -15.28 -10.98
C LEU A 306 5.56 -16.70 -11.36
N LYS A 307 6.87 -16.83 -11.61
CA LYS A 307 7.53 -18.08 -12.03
C LYS A 307 8.52 -18.54 -11.00
#